data_789a2da35ac07b4b0d9fd0e0acaab341
#
_entry.id   789a2da35ac07b4b0d9fd0e0acaab341
#
_cell.length_a   1.000
_cell.length_b   1.000
_cell.length_c   1.000
_cell.angle_alpha   90.00
_cell.angle_beta   90.00
_cell.angle_gamma   90.00
#
_symmetry.space_group_name_H-M   'P 1'
#
loop_
_entity.id
_entity.type
_entity.pdbx_description
1 polymer ?
#
loop_
_entity_poly.entity_id
_entity_poly.type
_entity_poly.pdbx_seq_one_letter_code
_entity_poly.pdbx_strand_id
1 'polypeptide(L)'
;MCKKYYTKLCIKIYIYIFASKIIIITTMKKISFIFGTAVSDYNFIGREEETKRLIANFTEGVNTILISPRRIGKTSLVKHVKKIVDKKYGKDVIVIFFDMFACKTEYDFYNALSAAVLKQTASNVDKWMENAKDFLVRLTPKISFSPDNNNDFSLSLGITPKTHSPEQVLALVENIAQRRGKRIVICIDEFQQLGELPDSLTIQKRLRTAWQHQQYTSYCLFGSKMHMMNSIFQRRNVPFYQFGDTIFLSKIPSEKWIDYITQHFEDRNKHISKDLAKKICNAVDNYSSYVQQLAWLLFIKINEGEKATNSLLNLAINDLLDNNEALFMQQIETLSSYQLNFLRAIASGHHSQLGEKIIREDFNLGSPSNITRLKTTLIGKDLIELRNRNMLYITDPVFELWLQRRIL
;
A
#
# COMPACT_ATOMS: atom_id res chain seq x y z
N MET A 1 33.53 49.57 -18.48
CA MET A 1 33.02 49.53 -17.09
C MET A 1 31.60 48.91 -16.94
N CYS A 2 30.70 49.05 -17.89
CA CYS A 2 29.33 48.50 -17.78
C CYS A 2 29.21 46.98 -17.65
N LYS A 3 29.99 46.14 -18.41
CA LYS A 3 29.86 44.66 -18.38
C LYS A 3 30.13 44.05 -16.97
N LYS A 4 31.07 44.59 -16.20
CA LYS A 4 31.40 44.09 -14.85
C LYS A 4 30.32 44.40 -13.81
N TYR A 5 29.51 45.44 -14.03
CA TYR A 5 28.40 45.79 -13.14
C TYR A 5 27.18 44.89 -13.35
N TYR A 6 26.85 44.57 -14.61
CA TYR A 6 25.74 43.63 -14.94
C TYR A 6 26.01 42.22 -14.44
N THR A 7 27.23 41.71 -14.57
CA THR A 7 27.57 40.39 -14.05
C THR A 7 27.46 40.28 -12.53
N LYS A 8 27.92 41.32 -11.79
CA LYS A 8 27.76 41.38 -10.33
C LYS A 8 26.30 41.51 -9.86
N LEU A 9 25.46 42.21 -10.64
CA LEU A 9 24.04 42.36 -10.33
C LEU A 9 23.28 41.05 -10.61
N CYS A 10 23.55 40.35 -11.71
CA CYS A 10 22.99 39.05 -12.01
C CYS A 10 23.37 37.97 -10.98
N ILE A 11 24.63 37.97 -10.53
CA ILE A 11 25.07 37.04 -9.48
C ILE A 11 24.37 37.32 -8.14
N LYS A 12 24.22 38.60 -7.76
CA LYS A 12 23.49 38.98 -6.54
C LYS A 12 22.01 38.59 -6.62
N ILE A 13 21.35 38.78 -7.74
CA ILE A 13 19.96 38.40 -7.96
C ILE A 13 19.82 36.85 -7.92
N TYR A 14 20.75 36.15 -8.51
CA TYR A 14 20.76 34.66 -8.49
C TYR A 14 20.97 34.11 -7.07
N ILE A 15 21.88 34.71 -6.29
CA ILE A 15 22.11 34.35 -4.88
C ILE A 15 20.87 34.68 -4.03
N TYR A 16 20.20 35.81 -4.29
CA TYR A 16 19.00 36.21 -3.56
C TYR A 16 17.80 35.29 -3.87
N ILE A 17 17.64 34.91 -5.14
CA ILE A 17 16.60 33.95 -5.56
C ILE A 17 16.93 32.55 -5.02
N PHE A 18 18.20 32.15 -4.98
CA PHE A 18 18.63 30.87 -4.43
C PHE A 18 18.47 30.83 -2.90
N ALA A 19 18.84 31.92 -2.22
CA ALA A 19 18.66 32.07 -0.78
C ALA A 19 17.16 32.13 -0.40
N SER A 20 16.33 32.85 -1.16
CA SER A 20 14.87 32.89 -0.93
C SER A 20 14.20 31.53 -1.22
N LYS A 21 14.64 30.79 -2.24
CA LYS A 21 14.18 29.39 -2.48
C LYS A 21 14.63 28.46 -1.35
N ILE A 22 15.85 28.60 -0.84
CA ILE A 22 16.33 27.81 0.32
C ILE A 22 15.54 28.17 1.57
N ILE A 23 15.27 29.46 1.81
CA ILE A 23 14.45 29.93 2.95
C ILE A 23 13.00 29.44 2.83
N ILE A 24 12.40 29.45 1.63
CA ILE A 24 11.04 28.92 1.40
C ILE A 24 10.99 27.40 1.61
N ILE A 25 12.02 26.67 1.19
CA ILE A 25 12.10 25.21 1.40
C ILE A 25 12.33 24.88 2.89
N THR A 26 13.04 25.74 3.64
CA THR A 26 13.28 25.54 5.08
C THR A 26 12.09 25.99 5.93
N THR A 27 11.19 26.84 5.41
CA THR A 27 10.03 27.35 6.16
C THR A 27 8.72 26.59 5.91
N MET A 28 8.67 25.66 4.97
CA MET A 28 7.53 24.74 4.92
C MET A 28 7.58 23.83 6.16
N LYS A 29 6.73 24.14 7.13
CA LYS A 29 6.57 23.31 8.34
C LYS A 29 6.28 21.88 7.88
N LYS A 30 7.16 20.92 8.22
CA LYS A 30 6.94 19.50 7.92
C LYS A 30 5.57 19.07 8.45
N ILE A 31 4.82 18.29 7.66
CA ILE A 31 3.52 17.74 8.08
C ILE A 31 3.79 16.77 9.24
N SER A 32 3.12 16.97 10.38
CA SER A 32 3.40 16.19 11.58
C SER A 32 2.92 14.73 11.46
N PHE A 33 1.72 14.52 10.93
CA PHE A 33 1.12 13.19 10.78
C PHE A 33 0.47 13.05 9.41
N ILE A 34 0.67 11.91 8.73
CA ILE A 34 0.13 11.63 7.39
C ILE A 34 -0.63 10.31 7.42
N PHE A 35 -1.88 10.35 7.01
CA PHE A 35 -2.75 9.18 6.84
C PHE A 35 -3.59 9.32 5.56
N GLY A 36 -4.19 8.22 5.07
CA GLY A 36 -4.95 8.22 3.82
C GLY A 36 -4.10 8.21 2.54
N THR A 37 -2.81 8.50 2.65
CA THR A 37 -1.85 8.49 1.54
C THR A 37 -0.58 7.73 1.91
N ALA A 38 0.26 7.40 0.91
CA ALA A 38 1.55 6.81 1.17
C ALA A 38 2.51 7.84 1.81
N VAL A 39 3.18 7.44 2.89
CA VAL A 39 4.14 8.27 3.61
C VAL A 39 5.55 8.10 3.06
N SER A 40 6.37 9.15 3.18
CA SER A 40 7.78 9.12 2.79
C SER A 40 8.64 9.96 3.73
N ASP A 41 9.96 9.78 3.63
CA ASP A 41 10.98 10.59 4.30
C ASP A 41 10.76 10.72 5.82
N TYR A 42 10.51 11.94 6.29
CA TYR A 42 10.35 12.29 7.70
C TYR A 42 9.23 11.52 8.43
N ASN A 43 8.18 11.11 7.71
CA ASN A 43 7.07 10.35 8.27
C ASN A 43 7.21 8.83 8.08
N PHE A 44 8.31 8.36 7.49
CA PHE A 44 8.57 6.94 7.26
C PHE A 44 9.47 6.39 8.36
N ILE A 45 8.98 5.40 9.13
CA ILE A 45 9.68 4.85 10.29
C ILE A 45 9.61 3.33 10.35
N GLY A 46 10.55 2.74 11.10
CA GLY A 46 10.45 1.37 11.63
C GLY A 46 10.45 0.26 10.60
N ARG A 47 11.07 0.48 9.42
CA ARG A 47 11.12 -0.47 8.32
C ARG A 47 12.54 -0.65 7.75
N GLU A 48 13.53 -0.50 8.60
CA GLU A 48 14.93 -0.47 8.20
C GLU A 48 15.36 -1.80 7.54
N GLU A 49 15.00 -2.93 8.16
CA GLU A 49 15.36 -4.26 7.67
C GLU A 49 14.60 -4.62 6.39
N GLU A 50 13.30 -4.36 6.36
CA GLU A 50 12.48 -4.62 5.17
C GLU A 50 12.93 -3.72 4.00
N THR A 51 13.30 -2.47 4.27
CA THR A 51 13.85 -1.54 3.27
C THR A 51 15.15 -2.09 2.71
N LYS A 52 16.09 -2.52 3.56
CA LYS A 52 17.37 -3.10 3.15
C LYS A 52 17.17 -4.36 2.29
N ARG A 53 16.28 -5.25 2.73
CA ARG A 53 15.98 -6.50 2.01
C ARG A 53 15.35 -6.23 0.64
N LEU A 54 14.38 -5.31 0.56
CA LEU A 54 13.76 -4.93 -0.70
C LEU A 54 14.74 -4.25 -1.67
N ILE A 55 15.64 -3.38 -1.18
CA ILE A 55 16.68 -2.79 -2.02
C ILE A 55 17.56 -3.89 -2.62
N ALA A 56 18.01 -4.85 -1.81
CA ALA A 56 18.80 -5.97 -2.28
C ALA A 56 18.05 -6.80 -3.34
N ASN A 57 16.78 -7.15 -3.08
CA ASN A 57 15.96 -7.89 -4.03
C ASN A 57 15.80 -7.13 -5.36
N PHE A 58 15.60 -5.82 -5.32
CA PHE A 58 15.43 -4.99 -6.52
C PHE A 58 16.72 -4.87 -7.33
N THR A 59 17.87 -4.72 -6.67
CA THR A 59 19.16 -4.61 -7.35
C THR A 59 19.65 -5.95 -7.90
N GLU A 60 19.41 -7.04 -7.20
CA GLU A 60 19.83 -8.38 -7.61
C GLU A 60 18.82 -9.09 -8.52
N GLY A 61 17.63 -8.53 -8.72
CA GLY A 61 16.59 -9.09 -9.59
C GLY A 61 15.83 -10.25 -8.98
N VAL A 62 15.68 -10.26 -7.66
CA VAL A 62 14.91 -11.28 -6.95
C VAL A 62 13.43 -10.89 -6.94
N ASN A 63 12.58 -11.79 -7.44
CA ASN A 63 11.13 -11.60 -7.31
C ASN A 63 10.74 -11.55 -5.84
N THR A 64 9.83 -10.65 -5.48
CA THR A 64 9.41 -10.43 -4.10
C THR A 64 7.90 -10.50 -3.96
N ILE A 65 7.42 -11.17 -2.92
CA ILE A 65 6.03 -11.19 -2.52
C ILE A 65 5.92 -10.51 -1.17
N LEU A 66 5.14 -9.43 -1.06
CA LEU A 66 4.97 -8.70 0.18
C LEU A 66 3.52 -8.84 0.66
N ILE A 67 3.34 -9.55 1.77
CA ILE A 67 2.02 -9.89 2.34
C ILE A 67 1.85 -9.19 3.68
N SER A 68 0.75 -8.48 3.87
CA SER A 68 0.37 -7.95 5.18
C SER A 68 -1.10 -7.51 5.20
N PRO A 69 -1.68 -7.29 6.38
CA PRO A 69 -2.98 -6.63 6.52
C PRO A 69 -3.02 -5.26 5.84
N ARG A 70 -4.22 -4.73 5.65
CA ARG A 70 -4.44 -3.34 5.23
C ARG A 70 -3.83 -2.36 6.24
N ARG A 71 -3.52 -1.13 5.79
CA ARG A 71 -3.12 0.01 6.65
C ARG A 71 -1.81 -0.16 7.44
N ILE A 72 -0.99 -1.17 7.08
CA ILE A 72 0.35 -1.43 7.71
C ILE A 72 1.48 -0.66 7.01
N GLY A 73 1.23 -0.07 5.82
CA GLY A 73 2.21 0.75 5.11
C GLY A 73 2.98 0.04 3.99
N LYS A 74 2.44 -1.03 3.35
CA LYS A 74 3.06 -1.70 2.19
C LYS A 74 3.45 -0.75 1.08
N THR A 75 2.47 -0.02 0.57
CA THR A 75 2.66 0.94 -0.53
C THR A 75 3.67 2.01 -0.17
N SER A 76 3.67 2.48 1.08
CA SER A 76 4.67 3.43 1.59
C SER A 76 6.07 2.84 1.56
N LEU A 77 6.25 1.59 2.00
CA LEU A 77 7.55 0.89 1.97
C LEU A 77 8.07 0.74 0.54
N VAL A 78 7.24 0.25 -0.39
CA VAL A 78 7.66 0.06 -1.79
C VAL A 78 8.01 1.40 -2.45
N LYS A 79 7.21 2.46 -2.23
CA LYS A 79 7.51 3.81 -2.74
C LYS A 79 8.77 4.41 -2.11
N HIS A 80 9.01 4.18 -0.82
CA HIS A 80 10.24 4.59 -0.15
C HIS A 80 11.47 3.91 -0.74
N VAL A 81 11.40 2.59 -0.93
CA VAL A 81 12.47 1.81 -1.58
C VAL A 81 12.71 2.29 -3.00
N LYS A 82 11.62 2.49 -3.79
CA LYS A 82 11.75 3.06 -5.15
C LYS A 82 12.54 4.36 -5.15
N LYS A 83 12.22 5.30 -4.24
CA LYS A 83 12.93 6.59 -4.14
C LYS A 83 14.43 6.41 -3.87
N ILE A 84 14.79 5.46 -3.01
CA ILE A 84 16.20 5.14 -2.71
C ILE A 84 16.88 4.54 -3.92
N VAL A 85 16.23 3.56 -4.59
CA VAL A 85 16.77 2.88 -5.76
C VAL A 85 16.93 3.86 -6.93
N ASP A 86 15.93 4.67 -7.23
CA ASP A 86 15.99 5.70 -8.27
C ASP A 86 17.19 6.67 -8.04
N LYS A 87 17.44 7.05 -6.77
CA LYS A 87 18.55 7.96 -6.42
C LYS A 87 19.92 7.30 -6.49
N LYS A 88 20.05 6.06 -5.99
CA LYS A 88 21.36 5.40 -5.83
C LYS A 88 21.71 4.48 -7.00
N TYR A 89 20.72 3.83 -7.61
CA TYR A 89 20.89 2.77 -8.60
C TYR A 89 20.15 3.06 -9.91
N GLY A 90 19.61 4.27 -10.12
CA GLY A 90 18.81 4.62 -11.30
C GLY A 90 19.56 4.56 -12.63
N LYS A 91 20.91 4.41 -12.61
CA LYS A 91 21.70 4.11 -13.80
C LYS A 91 21.49 2.67 -14.29
N ASP A 92 21.27 1.73 -13.35
CA ASP A 92 21.25 0.28 -13.60
C ASP A 92 19.86 -0.34 -13.41
N VAL A 93 19.02 0.29 -12.58
CA VAL A 93 17.68 -0.23 -12.18
C VAL A 93 16.60 0.81 -12.42
N ILE A 94 15.49 0.38 -13.02
CA ILE A 94 14.26 1.17 -13.19
C ILE A 94 13.15 0.49 -12.38
N VAL A 95 12.57 1.20 -11.42
CA VAL A 95 11.45 0.67 -10.61
C VAL A 95 10.14 1.26 -11.12
N ILE A 96 9.26 0.41 -11.64
CA ILE A 96 7.95 0.75 -12.20
C ILE A 96 6.87 0.34 -11.22
N PHE A 97 5.90 1.21 -10.99
CA PHE A 97 4.82 0.98 -10.06
C PHE A 97 3.47 1.15 -10.76
N PHE A 98 2.57 0.20 -10.58
CA PHE A 98 1.17 0.36 -10.95
C PHE A 98 0.24 -0.39 -9.99
N ASP A 99 -1.03 0.04 -9.95
CA ASP A 99 -2.08 -0.52 -9.12
C ASP A 99 -3.02 -1.35 -9.99
N MET A 100 -3.27 -2.57 -9.55
CA MET A 100 -4.13 -3.53 -10.25
C MET A 100 -5.61 -3.42 -9.83
N PHE A 101 -5.94 -2.56 -8.87
CA PHE A 101 -7.28 -2.46 -8.29
C PHE A 101 -8.40 -2.28 -9.31
N ALA A 102 -8.17 -1.50 -10.37
CA ALA A 102 -9.17 -1.20 -11.40
C ALA A 102 -9.27 -2.30 -12.48
N CYS A 103 -8.39 -3.28 -12.52
CA CYS A 103 -8.38 -4.32 -13.54
C CYS A 103 -9.53 -5.33 -13.29
N LYS A 104 -10.41 -5.48 -14.28
CA LYS A 104 -11.54 -6.41 -14.26
C LYS A 104 -11.35 -7.61 -15.21
N THR A 105 -10.44 -7.48 -16.15
CA THR A 105 -10.11 -8.49 -17.16
C THR A 105 -8.61 -8.67 -17.29
N GLU A 106 -8.18 -9.77 -17.90
CA GLU A 106 -6.79 -10.04 -18.25
C GLU A 106 -6.21 -8.91 -19.13
N TYR A 107 -6.99 -8.39 -20.06
CA TYR A 107 -6.55 -7.33 -20.97
C TYR A 107 -6.48 -5.95 -20.32
N ASP A 108 -7.29 -5.68 -19.28
CA ASP A 108 -7.09 -4.49 -18.43
C ASP A 108 -5.73 -4.52 -17.75
N PHE A 109 -5.35 -5.69 -17.22
CA PHE A 109 -4.02 -5.89 -16.63
C PHE A 109 -2.90 -5.65 -17.64
N TYR A 110 -3.00 -6.19 -18.85
CA TYR A 110 -1.99 -5.99 -19.90
C TYR A 110 -1.90 -4.53 -20.34
N ASN A 111 -3.02 -3.84 -20.48
CA ASN A 111 -3.04 -2.41 -20.79
C ASN A 111 -2.38 -1.58 -19.67
N ALA A 112 -2.73 -1.84 -18.41
CA ALA A 112 -2.18 -1.13 -17.25
C ALA A 112 -0.66 -1.36 -17.11
N LEU A 113 -0.20 -2.62 -17.24
CA LEU A 113 1.21 -2.97 -17.22
C LEU A 113 1.99 -2.25 -18.32
N SER A 114 1.52 -2.36 -19.55
CA SER A 114 2.19 -1.77 -20.71
C SER A 114 2.23 -0.25 -20.61
N ALA A 115 1.14 0.38 -20.21
CA ALA A 115 1.07 1.83 -20.03
C ALA A 115 2.05 2.31 -18.94
N ALA A 116 2.11 1.61 -17.79
CA ALA A 116 3.05 1.93 -16.72
C ALA A 116 4.51 1.80 -17.16
N VAL A 117 4.84 0.73 -17.88
CA VAL A 117 6.19 0.48 -18.41
C VAL A 117 6.58 1.59 -19.39
N LEU A 118 5.72 1.88 -20.33
CA LEU A 118 5.98 2.89 -21.35
C LEU A 118 6.12 4.28 -20.73
N LYS A 119 5.22 4.69 -19.82
CA LYS A 119 5.28 5.99 -19.14
C LYS A 119 6.58 6.21 -18.36
N GLN A 120 7.06 5.20 -17.65
CA GLN A 120 8.23 5.33 -16.79
C GLN A 120 9.57 5.03 -17.47
N THR A 121 9.56 4.39 -18.63
CA THR A 121 10.77 4.18 -19.43
C THR A 121 11.00 5.28 -20.47
N ALA A 122 10.08 6.22 -20.67
CA ALA A 122 10.26 7.36 -21.58
C ALA A 122 11.28 8.36 -21.02
N SER A 123 12.37 8.60 -21.75
CA SER A 123 13.44 9.53 -21.33
C SER A 123 13.31 10.96 -21.91
N ASN A 124 12.56 11.15 -22.99
CA ASN A 124 12.17 12.43 -23.60
C ASN A 124 10.87 12.19 -24.37
N VAL A 125 9.83 12.96 -24.06
CA VAL A 125 8.49 12.75 -24.61
C VAL A 125 8.48 12.77 -26.16
N ASP A 126 9.24 13.66 -26.80
CA ASP A 126 9.22 13.83 -28.26
C ASP A 126 10.01 12.78 -29.04
N LYS A 127 11.25 12.50 -28.64
CA LYS A 127 12.08 11.41 -29.23
C LYS A 127 11.55 10.02 -28.91
N TRP A 128 10.87 9.91 -27.78
CA TRP A 128 10.29 8.65 -27.37
C TRP A 128 9.00 8.33 -28.12
N MET A 129 8.15 9.33 -28.41
CA MET A 129 6.96 9.13 -29.23
C MET A 129 7.32 8.61 -30.65
N GLU A 130 8.42 9.05 -31.22
CA GLU A 130 8.91 8.55 -32.49
C GLU A 130 9.45 7.11 -32.40
N ASN A 131 10.33 6.84 -31.43
CA ASN A 131 10.89 5.50 -31.21
C ASN A 131 9.91 4.49 -30.65
N ALA A 132 8.95 4.93 -29.81
CA ALA A 132 7.88 4.08 -29.30
C ALA A 132 6.82 3.81 -30.37
N LYS A 133 6.49 4.78 -31.24
CA LYS A 133 5.66 4.54 -32.41
C LYS A 133 6.27 3.46 -33.29
N ASP A 134 7.53 3.55 -33.64
CA ASP A 134 8.21 2.55 -34.48
C ASP A 134 8.34 1.20 -33.79
N PHE A 135 8.59 1.18 -32.49
CA PHE A 135 8.70 -0.05 -31.69
C PHE A 135 7.34 -0.68 -31.44
N LEU A 136 6.35 0.14 -31.08
CA LEU A 136 4.99 -0.30 -30.83
C LEU A 136 4.24 -0.59 -32.12
N VAL A 137 4.47 0.13 -33.22
CA VAL A 137 3.92 -0.19 -34.55
C VAL A 137 4.43 -1.52 -35.07
N ARG A 138 5.67 -1.89 -34.75
CA ARG A 138 6.20 -3.25 -35.04
C ARG A 138 5.63 -4.33 -34.11
N LEU A 139 5.22 -3.97 -32.90
CA LEU A 139 4.58 -4.88 -31.93
C LEU A 139 3.06 -4.75 -31.92
N THR A 140 2.50 -3.58 -32.34
CA THR A 140 1.09 -3.26 -32.18
C THR A 140 0.61 -2.32 -33.29
N PRO A 141 -0.05 -2.81 -34.36
CA PRO A 141 -0.47 -1.98 -35.49
C PRO A 141 -1.52 -0.90 -35.19
N LYS A 142 -2.08 -0.84 -33.99
CA LYS A 142 -3.16 0.12 -33.65
C LYS A 142 -2.93 0.74 -32.27
N ILE A 143 -2.11 1.79 -32.22
CA ILE A 143 -2.05 2.68 -31.05
C ILE A 143 -2.74 3.98 -31.43
N SER A 144 -3.79 4.34 -30.70
CA SER A 144 -4.40 5.66 -30.74
C SER A 144 -3.91 6.48 -29.55
N PHE A 145 -3.29 7.61 -29.82
CA PHE A 145 -2.94 8.59 -28.79
C PHE A 145 -4.05 9.63 -28.78
N SER A 146 -4.81 9.71 -27.69
CA SER A 146 -5.74 10.81 -27.46
C SER A 146 -5.15 11.73 -26.39
N PRO A 147 -4.87 13.01 -26.68
CA PRO A 147 -4.56 13.98 -25.65
C PRO A 147 -5.86 14.35 -24.93
N ASP A 148 -5.95 14.01 -23.65
CA ASP A 148 -6.99 14.57 -22.78
C ASP A 148 -6.63 16.00 -22.37
N ASN A 149 -7.65 16.88 -22.26
CA ASN A 149 -7.54 18.32 -21.99
C ASN A 149 -6.85 18.73 -20.66
N ASN A 150 -6.34 17.78 -19.87
CA ASN A 150 -5.73 18.00 -18.57
C ASN A 150 -4.25 17.59 -18.46
N ASN A 151 -3.49 17.53 -19.58
CA ASN A 151 -2.07 17.10 -19.57
C ASN A 151 -1.76 15.73 -18.93
N ASP A 152 -2.74 14.93 -18.58
CA ASP A 152 -2.57 13.53 -18.26
C ASP A 152 -2.77 12.70 -19.52
N PHE A 153 -1.68 12.19 -20.08
CA PHE A 153 -1.71 11.24 -21.19
C PHE A 153 -2.35 9.94 -20.73
N SER A 154 -3.63 9.77 -20.99
CA SER A 154 -4.26 8.46 -20.91
C SER A 154 -3.81 7.64 -22.12
N LEU A 155 -2.79 6.79 -21.89
CA LEU A 155 -2.28 5.87 -22.90
C LEU A 155 -3.22 4.66 -22.97
N SER A 156 -4.27 4.75 -23.77
CA SER A 156 -5.06 3.57 -24.14
C SER A 156 -4.34 2.83 -25.26
N LEU A 157 -3.67 1.73 -24.92
CA LEU A 157 -2.92 0.94 -25.91
C LEU A 157 -3.81 0.07 -26.79
N GLY A 158 -5.12 0.01 -26.48
CA GLY A 158 -6.07 -0.79 -27.26
C GLY A 158 -5.69 -2.26 -27.38
N ILE A 159 -4.98 -2.81 -26.39
CA ILE A 159 -4.59 -4.22 -26.35
C ILE A 159 -5.86 -5.05 -26.17
N THR A 160 -6.17 -5.87 -27.14
CA THR A 160 -7.33 -6.78 -27.14
C THR A 160 -6.91 -8.17 -27.61
N PRO A 161 -7.70 -9.22 -27.37
CA PRO A 161 -7.43 -10.58 -27.88
C PRO A 161 -7.22 -10.65 -29.40
N LYS A 162 -7.82 -9.71 -30.14
CA LYS A 162 -7.73 -9.64 -31.60
C LYS A 162 -6.47 -8.94 -32.11
N THR A 163 -5.81 -8.14 -31.25
CA THR A 163 -4.67 -7.31 -31.67
C THR A 163 -3.33 -7.84 -31.21
N HIS A 164 -3.28 -8.52 -30.05
CA HIS A 164 -2.04 -8.97 -29.43
C HIS A 164 -2.23 -10.27 -28.67
N SER A 165 -1.26 -11.18 -28.79
CA SER A 165 -1.20 -12.31 -27.89
C SER A 165 -0.67 -11.90 -26.52
N PRO A 166 -1.12 -12.54 -25.43
CA PRO A 166 -0.59 -12.33 -24.10
C PRO A 166 0.94 -12.43 -24.00
N GLU A 167 1.54 -13.36 -24.73
CA GLU A 167 2.98 -13.61 -24.75
C GLU A 167 3.74 -12.42 -25.31
N GLN A 168 3.22 -11.76 -26.35
CA GLN A 168 3.83 -10.54 -26.92
C GLN A 168 3.85 -9.42 -25.92
N VAL A 169 2.76 -9.23 -25.17
CA VAL A 169 2.67 -8.16 -24.15
C VAL A 169 3.60 -8.45 -22.98
N LEU A 170 3.64 -9.68 -22.51
CA LEU A 170 4.50 -10.08 -21.38
C LEU A 170 5.99 -10.02 -21.75
N ALA A 171 6.36 -10.25 -23.01
CA ALA A 171 7.72 -10.09 -23.51
C ALA A 171 8.15 -8.61 -23.63
N LEU A 172 7.21 -7.66 -23.70
CA LEU A 172 7.50 -6.23 -23.89
C LEU A 172 8.45 -5.68 -22.83
N VAL A 173 8.20 -6.00 -21.56
CA VAL A 173 8.99 -5.47 -20.44
C VAL A 173 10.43 -5.94 -20.52
N GLU A 174 10.64 -7.24 -20.73
CA GLU A 174 11.97 -7.85 -20.85
C GLU A 174 12.73 -7.28 -22.06
N ASN A 175 12.07 -7.14 -23.21
CA ASN A 175 12.65 -6.56 -24.41
C ASN A 175 13.11 -5.09 -24.19
N ILE A 176 12.33 -4.31 -23.43
CA ILE A 176 12.72 -2.93 -23.08
C ILE A 176 13.92 -2.94 -22.13
N ALA A 177 13.92 -3.82 -21.12
CA ALA A 177 15.00 -3.95 -20.16
C ALA A 177 16.32 -4.29 -20.85
N GLN A 178 16.34 -5.31 -21.73
CA GLN A 178 17.49 -5.73 -22.51
C GLN A 178 18.02 -4.61 -23.41
N ARG A 179 17.15 -3.94 -24.18
CA ARG A 179 17.56 -2.84 -25.07
C ARG A 179 18.16 -1.66 -24.34
N ARG A 180 17.71 -1.40 -23.10
CA ARG A 180 18.25 -0.33 -22.26
C ARG A 180 19.48 -0.72 -21.49
N GLY A 181 19.83 -2.01 -21.45
CA GLY A 181 20.89 -2.53 -20.59
C GLY A 181 20.63 -2.25 -19.11
N LYS A 182 19.37 -2.22 -18.71
CA LYS A 182 18.95 -1.93 -17.32
C LYS A 182 17.99 -2.98 -16.80
N ARG A 183 18.10 -3.29 -15.53
CA ARG A 183 17.09 -4.09 -14.85
C ARG A 183 15.80 -3.30 -14.68
N ILE A 184 14.65 -3.95 -14.89
CA ILE A 184 13.33 -3.37 -14.59
C ILE A 184 12.69 -4.17 -13.45
N VAL A 185 12.24 -3.46 -12.41
CA VAL A 185 11.47 -4.03 -11.30
C VAL A 185 10.04 -3.55 -11.43
N ILE A 186 9.09 -4.48 -11.62
CA ILE A 186 7.66 -4.18 -11.70
C ILE A 186 7.01 -4.36 -10.34
N CYS A 187 6.60 -3.27 -9.71
CA CYS A 187 5.88 -3.25 -8.44
C CYS A 187 4.38 -3.20 -8.70
N ILE A 188 3.65 -4.25 -8.34
CA ILE A 188 2.21 -4.38 -8.57
C ILE A 188 1.47 -4.33 -7.24
N ASP A 189 0.72 -3.24 -6.99
CA ASP A 189 -0.15 -3.12 -5.83
C ASP A 189 -1.49 -3.85 -6.07
N GLU A 190 -2.14 -4.26 -4.99
CA GLU A 190 -3.41 -5.01 -4.96
C GLU A 190 -3.40 -6.26 -5.87
N PHE A 191 -2.26 -6.97 -5.90
CA PHE A 191 -2.05 -8.14 -6.78
C PHE A 191 -3.05 -9.27 -6.53
N GLN A 192 -3.68 -9.35 -5.35
CA GLN A 192 -4.74 -10.34 -5.11
C GLN A 192 -5.95 -10.19 -6.05
N GLN A 193 -6.13 -9.03 -6.71
CA GLN A 193 -7.15 -8.87 -7.74
C GLN A 193 -7.02 -9.88 -8.88
N LEU A 194 -5.81 -10.39 -9.12
CA LEU A 194 -5.58 -11.48 -10.05
C LEU A 194 -6.46 -12.70 -9.74
N GLY A 195 -6.70 -12.98 -8.45
CA GLY A 195 -7.57 -14.06 -8.00
C GLY A 195 -9.06 -13.84 -8.26
N GLU A 196 -9.48 -12.60 -8.51
CA GLU A 196 -10.88 -12.23 -8.81
C GLU A 196 -11.16 -12.14 -10.32
N LEU A 197 -10.13 -12.20 -11.18
CA LEU A 197 -10.31 -12.15 -12.63
C LEU A 197 -10.98 -13.43 -13.16
N PRO A 198 -11.81 -13.32 -14.21
CA PRO A 198 -12.27 -14.49 -14.96
C PRO A 198 -11.07 -15.33 -15.42
N ASP A 199 -11.16 -16.65 -15.33
CA ASP A 199 -10.10 -17.60 -15.69
C ASP A 199 -8.75 -17.38 -14.97
N SER A 200 -8.80 -16.84 -13.75
CA SER A 200 -7.65 -16.49 -12.91
C SER A 200 -6.52 -17.54 -12.94
N LEU A 201 -6.84 -18.83 -12.82
CA LEU A 201 -5.83 -19.90 -12.82
C LEU A 201 -5.06 -19.97 -14.15
N THR A 202 -5.74 -19.81 -15.27
CA THR A 202 -5.11 -19.79 -16.61
C THR A 202 -4.20 -18.58 -16.76
N ILE A 203 -4.65 -17.43 -16.30
CA ILE A 203 -3.86 -16.20 -16.30
C ILE A 203 -2.61 -16.37 -15.43
N GLN A 204 -2.76 -16.91 -14.22
CA GLN A 204 -1.63 -17.20 -13.33
C GLN A 204 -0.59 -18.11 -13.96
N LYS A 205 -1.01 -19.17 -14.62
CA LYS A 205 -0.10 -20.09 -15.34
C LYS A 205 0.65 -19.37 -16.44
N ARG A 206 -0.03 -18.54 -17.23
CA ARG A 206 0.56 -17.76 -18.32
C ARG A 206 1.59 -16.75 -17.80
N LEU A 207 1.25 -15.99 -16.79
CA LEU A 207 2.15 -15.04 -16.14
C LEU A 207 3.37 -15.77 -15.58
N ARG A 208 3.18 -16.89 -14.87
CA ARG A 208 4.28 -17.67 -14.31
C ARG A 208 5.23 -18.19 -15.39
N THR A 209 4.68 -18.73 -16.48
CA THR A 209 5.48 -19.23 -17.62
C THR A 209 6.30 -18.11 -18.26
N ALA A 210 5.71 -16.93 -18.46
CA ALA A 210 6.43 -15.81 -19.04
C ALA A 210 7.50 -15.27 -18.10
N TRP A 211 7.17 -15.00 -16.84
CA TRP A 211 8.03 -14.32 -15.89
C TRP A 211 9.22 -15.14 -15.40
N GLN A 212 9.09 -16.46 -15.33
CA GLN A 212 10.21 -17.33 -14.90
C GLN A 212 11.40 -17.35 -15.87
N HIS A 213 11.21 -16.94 -17.12
CA HIS A 213 12.25 -16.91 -18.15
C HIS A 213 12.88 -15.52 -18.33
N GLN A 214 12.38 -14.49 -17.64
CA GLN A 214 12.91 -13.15 -17.71
C GLN A 214 14.16 -13.02 -16.84
N GLN A 215 15.21 -12.40 -17.39
CA GLN A 215 16.52 -12.24 -16.74
C GLN A 215 16.80 -10.79 -16.32
N TYR A 216 16.21 -9.83 -17.04
CA TYR A 216 16.37 -8.40 -16.79
C TYR A 216 15.17 -7.79 -16.08
N THR A 217 14.08 -8.54 -15.94
CA THR A 217 12.86 -8.09 -15.27
C THR A 217 12.61 -8.92 -14.02
N SER A 218 12.26 -8.25 -12.93
CA SER A 218 11.78 -8.89 -11.70
C SER A 218 10.50 -8.21 -11.19
N TYR A 219 9.82 -8.87 -10.26
CA TYR A 219 8.49 -8.48 -9.81
C TYR A 219 8.44 -8.31 -8.30
N CYS A 220 7.82 -7.23 -7.84
CA CYS A 220 7.43 -7.03 -6.45
C CYS A 220 5.89 -7.03 -6.37
N LEU A 221 5.32 -8.15 -5.94
CA LEU A 221 3.88 -8.40 -5.93
C LEU A 221 3.35 -8.23 -4.51
N PHE A 222 2.42 -7.30 -4.31
CA PHE A 222 1.91 -7.06 -2.97
C PHE A 222 0.42 -6.75 -2.96
N GLY A 223 -0.21 -7.04 -1.82
CA GLY A 223 -1.64 -6.85 -1.67
C GLY A 223 -2.09 -6.88 -0.22
N SER A 224 -3.32 -6.48 0.00
CA SER A 224 -3.87 -6.22 1.34
C SER A 224 -4.79 -7.34 1.86
N LYS A 225 -5.36 -8.17 0.99
CA LYS A 225 -6.21 -9.31 1.38
C LYS A 225 -5.35 -10.55 1.61
N MET A 226 -4.92 -10.76 2.87
CA MET A 226 -3.97 -11.83 3.22
C MET A 226 -4.42 -13.22 2.79
N HIS A 227 -5.69 -13.57 2.97
CA HIS A 227 -6.21 -14.88 2.61
C HIS A 227 -6.12 -15.13 1.10
N MET A 228 -6.35 -14.12 0.26
CA MET A 228 -6.24 -14.21 -1.19
C MET A 228 -4.77 -14.27 -1.63
N MET A 229 -3.90 -13.44 -1.07
CA MET A 229 -2.45 -13.53 -1.32
C MET A 229 -1.92 -14.93 -0.97
N ASN A 230 -2.31 -15.47 0.19
CA ASN A 230 -1.93 -16.83 0.58
C ASN A 230 -2.48 -17.88 -0.38
N SER A 231 -3.69 -17.69 -0.94
CA SER A 231 -4.25 -18.62 -1.93
C SER A 231 -3.48 -18.63 -3.26
N ILE A 232 -2.88 -17.51 -3.63
CA ILE A 232 -2.09 -17.36 -4.87
C ILE A 232 -0.65 -17.88 -4.69
N PHE A 233 -0.03 -17.70 -3.52
CA PHE A 233 1.40 -17.92 -3.32
C PHE A 233 1.78 -19.08 -2.40
N GLN A 234 0.92 -19.47 -1.45
CA GLN A 234 1.31 -20.34 -0.33
C GLN A 234 0.84 -21.80 -0.48
N ARG A 235 0.12 -22.16 -1.54
CA ARG A 235 -0.31 -23.54 -1.78
C ARG A 235 0.61 -24.22 -2.78
N ARG A 236 0.96 -25.50 -2.53
CA ARG A 236 1.88 -26.27 -3.42
C ARG A 236 1.38 -26.46 -4.83
N ASN A 237 0.06 -26.42 -5.04
CA ASN A 237 -0.59 -26.68 -6.33
C ASN A 237 -0.94 -25.42 -7.13
N VAL A 238 -0.45 -24.24 -6.73
CA VAL A 238 -0.70 -22.99 -7.46
C VAL A 238 0.51 -22.57 -8.29
N PRO A 239 0.30 -21.84 -9.41
CA PRO A 239 1.39 -21.48 -10.33
C PRO A 239 2.49 -20.64 -9.66
N PHE A 240 2.15 -19.75 -8.74
CA PHE A 240 3.09 -18.86 -8.07
C PHE A 240 3.74 -19.44 -6.82
N TYR A 241 3.55 -20.74 -6.52
CA TYR A 241 4.25 -21.37 -5.42
C TYR A 241 5.78 -21.20 -5.56
N GLN A 242 6.45 -20.73 -4.53
CA GLN A 242 7.89 -20.43 -4.51
C GLN A 242 8.36 -19.53 -5.68
N PHE A 243 7.57 -18.52 -6.02
CA PHE A 243 7.91 -17.60 -7.11
C PHE A 243 9.07 -16.65 -6.76
N GLY A 244 9.27 -16.33 -5.51
CA GLY A 244 10.31 -15.41 -5.07
C GLY A 244 10.42 -15.33 -3.55
N ASP A 245 11.14 -14.32 -3.09
CA ASP A 245 11.32 -14.01 -1.68
C ASP A 245 10.03 -13.49 -1.07
N THR A 246 9.47 -14.22 -0.09
CA THR A 246 8.22 -13.84 0.58
C THR A 246 8.52 -13.11 1.89
N ILE A 247 8.03 -11.87 1.99
CA ILE A 247 8.14 -11.01 3.15
C ILE A 247 6.76 -10.82 3.76
N PHE A 248 6.58 -11.30 5.00
CA PHE A 248 5.41 -10.99 5.80
C PHE A 248 5.68 -9.71 6.59
N LEU A 249 5.01 -8.63 6.19
CA LEU A 249 5.20 -7.34 6.82
C LEU A 249 4.39 -7.26 8.11
N SER A 250 5.07 -7.27 9.24
CA SER A 250 4.47 -7.14 10.56
C SER A 250 4.11 -5.68 10.89
N LYS A 251 3.40 -5.45 11.99
CA LYS A 251 3.16 -4.11 12.52
C LYS A 251 4.46 -3.48 12.99
N ILE A 252 4.56 -2.16 12.91
CA ILE A 252 5.69 -1.42 13.47
C ILE A 252 5.59 -1.51 15.01
N PRO A 253 6.68 -1.85 15.72
CA PRO A 253 6.68 -1.93 17.19
C PRO A 253 6.29 -0.61 17.85
N SER A 254 5.59 -0.69 18.99
CA SER A 254 5.12 0.48 19.73
C SER A 254 6.24 1.43 20.11
N GLU A 255 7.44 0.93 20.39
CA GLU A 255 8.61 1.73 20.78
C GLU A 255 8.98 2.73 19.67
N LYS A 256 8.98 2.29 18.41
CA LYS A 256 9.24 3.17 17.25
C LYS A 256 8.16 4.23 17.10
N TRP A 257 6.90 3.86 17.34
CA TRP A 257 5.79 4.80 17.30
C TRP A 257 5.84 5.82 18.44
N ILE A 258 6.19 5.41 19.66
CA ILE A 258 6.30 6.29 20.81
C ILE A 258 7.33 7.38 20.55
N ASP A 259 8.51 7.03 20.07
CA ASP A 259 9.56 8.00 19.75
C ASP A 259 9.12 8.93 18.60
N TYR A 260 8.48 8.39 17.57
CA TYR A 260 7.94 9.18 16.46
C TYR A 260 6.87 10.18 16.93
N ILE A 261 5.89 9.73 17.70
CA ILE A 261 4.79 10.58 18.19
C ILE A 261 5.34 11.68 19.09
N THR A 262 6.19 11.33 20.07
CA THR A 262 6.76 12.33 20.99
C THR A 262 7.57 13.39 20.24
N GLN A 263 8.42 13.01 19.31
CA GLN A 263 9.20 13.94 18.50
C GLN A 263 8.31 14.89 17.69
N HIS A 264 7.23 14.37 17.06
CA HIS A 264 6.33 15.19 16.23
C HIS A 264 5.51 16.19 17.06
N PHE A 265 5.19 15.87 18.30
CA PHE A 265 4.56 16.81 19.23
C PHE A 265 5.57 17.89 19.64
N GLU A 266 6.79 17.53 20.03
CA GLU A 266 7.85 18.44 20.43
C GLU A 266 8.26 19.41 19.31
N ASP A 267 8.36 18.94 18.06
CA ASP A 267 8.65 19.76 16.88
C ASP A 267 7.65 20.92 16.67
N ARG A 268 6.51 20.87 17.35
CA ARG A 268 5.45 21.88 17.31
C ARG A 268 5.16 22.50 18.67
N ASN A 269 6.12 22.43 19.60
CA ASN A 269 6.00 22.95 20.96
C ASN A 269 4.71 22.44 21.65
N LYS A 270 4.37 21.16 21.46
CA LYS A 270 3.30 20.45 22.16
C LYS A 270 3.90 19.28 22.92
N HIS A 271 3.27 18.86 24.02
CA HIS A 271 3.86 17.85 24.88
C HIS A 271 2.96 16.62 25.00
N ILE A 272 3.54 15.43 24.88
CA ILE A 272 2.88 14.17 25.14
C ILE A 272 3.80 13.25 25.94
N SER A 273 3.25 12.54 26.93
CA SER A 273 4.02 11.54 27.68
C SER A 273 4.17 10.25 26.86
N LYS A 274 5.28 9.53 27.06
CA LYS A 274 5.49 8.22 26.42
C LYS A 274 4.37 7.22 26.75
N ASP A 275 3.82 7.26 27.98
CA ASP A 275 2.67 6.44 28.36
C ASP A 275 1.44 6.76 27.51
N LEU A 276 1.14 8.03 27.28
CA LEU A 276 0.00 8.45 26.46
C LEU A 276 0.22 8.10 24.99
N ALA A 277 1.43 8.26 24.46
CA ALA A 277 1.80 7.80 23.13
C ALA A 277 1.63 6.27 22.97
N LYS A 278 2.01 5.49 23.98
CA LYS A 278 1.76 4.05 24.02
C LYS A 278 0.28 3.71 24.00
N LYS A 279 -0.56 4.48 24.71
CA LYS A 279 -2.02 4.30 24.69
C LYS A 279 -2.62 4.55 23.30
N ILE A 280 -2.10 5.51 22.52
CA ILE A 280 -2.47 5.71 21.12
C ILE A 280 -2.21 4.42 20.32
N CYS A 281 -1.00 3.86 20.44
CA CYS A 281 -0.61 2.64 19.73
C CYS A 281 -1.52 1.46 20.08
N ASN A 282 -1.78 1.27 21.37
CA ASN A 282 -2.58 0.16 21.87
C ASN A 282 -4.06 0.28 21.43
N ALA A 283 -4.62 1.49 21.45
CA ALA A 283 -6.02 1.72 21.07
C ALA A 283 -6.36 1.29 19.64
N VAL A 284 -5.35 1.29 18.75
CA VAL A 284 -5.51 0.93 17.33
C VAL A 284 -4.59 -0.22 16.93
N ASP A 285 -4.14 -1.03 17.89
CA ASP A 285 -3.34 -2.26 17.69
C ASP A 285 -2.14 -2.04 16.74
N ASN A 286 -1.42 -0.93 16.87
CA ASN A 286 -0.26 -0.55 16.05
C ASN A 286 -0.51 -0.51 14.52
N TYR A 287 -1.75 -0.37 14.04
CA TYR A 287 -2.02 -0.18 12.62
C TYR A 287 -1.55 1.20 12.18
N SER A 288 -0.52 1.23 11.34
CA SER A 288 0.23 2.45 10.98
C SER A 288 -0.62 3.64 10.58
N SER A 289 -1.62 3.43 9.72
CA SER A 289 -2.53 4.51 9.30
C SER A 289 -3.37 5.05 10.46
N TYR A 290 -3.83 4.17 11.34
CA TYR A 290 -4.65 4.57 12.48
C TYR A 290 -3.83 5.19 13.62
N VAL A 291 -2.59 4.74 13.84
CA VAL A 291 -1.67 5.43 14.78
C VAL A 291 -1.45 6.86 14.34
N GLN A 292 -1.16 7.09 13.05
CA GLN A 292 -1.00 8.43 12.48
C GLN A 292 -2.29 9.26 12.63
N GLN A 293 -3.44 8.69 12.30
CA GLN A 293 -4.73 9.38 12.36
C GLN A 293 -5.11 9.75 13.80
N LEU A 294 -4.99 8.81 14.74
CA LEU A 294 -5.33 9.07 16.15
C LEU A 294 -4.35 10.06 16.79
N ALA A 295 -3.07 9.95 16.48
CA ALA A 295 -2.06 10.92 16.91
C ALA A 295 -2.38 12.33 16.36
N TRP A 296 -2.80 12.45 15.10
CA TRP A 296 -3.25 13.71 14.50
C TRP A 296 -4.50 14.26 15.20
N LEU A 297 -5.52 13.45 15.44
CA LEU A 297 -6.75 13.88 16.11
C LEU A 297 -6.46 14.39 17.53
N LEU A 298 -5.55 13.76 18.26
CA LEU A 298 -5.10 14.26 19.56
C LEU A 298 -4.29 15.55 19.41
N PHE A 299 -3.37 15.59 18.43
CA PHE A 299 -2.47 16.71 18.18
C PHE A 299 -3.22 18.02 17.92
N ILE A 300 -4.32 18.00 17.16
CA ILE A 300 -5.11 19.21 16.86
C ILE A 300 -5.97 19.69 18.04
N LYS A 301 -6.15 18.86 19.07
CA LYS A 301 -6.90 19.26 20.30
C LYS A 301 -6.04 19.97 21.34
N ILE A 302 -4.75 20.15 21.08
CA ILE A 302 -3.77 20.70 22.03
C ILE A 302 -3.19 21.97 21.44
N ASN A 303 -3.12 23.05 22.22
CA ASN A 303 -2.45 24.29 21.81
C ASN A 303 -0.93 24.19 21.99
N GLU A 304 -0.19 25.14 21.37
CA GLU A 304 1.26 25.25 21.59
C GLU A 304 1.56 25.54 23.09
N GLY A 305 2.54 24.85 23.63
CA GLY A 305 2.91 24.90 25.06
C GLY A 305 2.09 24.02 25.96
N GLU A 306 1.00 23.41 25.48
CA GLU A 306 0.13 22.55 26.29
C GLU A 306 0.54 21.07 26.25
N LYS A 307 0.01 20.32 27.22
CA LYS A 307 0.27 18.89 27.39
C LYS A 307 -0.96 18.04 27.07
N ALA A 308 -0.76 16.98 26.33
CA ALA A 308 -1.79 15.96 26.08
C ALA A 308 -2.25 15.29 27.39
N THR A 309 -3.54 15.01 27.49
CA THR A 309 -4.16 14.33 28.64
C THR A 309 -4.95 13.10 28.22
N ASN A 310 -5.27 12.19 29.17
CA ASN A 310 -6.12 11.05 28.92
C ASN A 310 -7.54 11.48 28.47
N SER A 311 -8.07 12.59 29.00
CA SER A 311 -9.36 13.11 28.58
C SER A 311 -9.36 13.53 27.11
N LEU A 312 -8.32 14.27 26.66
CA LEU A 312 -8.18 14.64 25.25
C LEU A 312 -7.97 13.43 24.35
N LEU A 313 -7.26 12.39 24.80
CA LEU A 313 -7.13 11.14 24.05
C LEU A 313 -8.47 10.45 23.89
N ASN A 314 -9.31 10.38 24.93
CA ASN A 314 -10.64 9.79 24.81
C ASN A 314 -11.53 10.57 23.84
N LEU A 315 -11.44 11.90 23.81
CA LEU A 315 -12.13 12.72 22.80
C LEU A 315 -11.62 12.41 21.38
N ALA A 316 -10.30 12.29 21.20
CA ALA A 316 -9.69 11.95 19.90
C ALA A 316 -10.10 10.53 19.44
N ILE A 317 -10.24 9.57 20.36
CA ILE A 317 -10.76 8.23 20.05
C ILE A 317 -12.23 8.32 19.59
N ASN A 318 -13.06 9.11 20.29
CA ASN A 318 -14.44 9.28 19.87
C ASN A 318 -14.54 9.91 18.48
N ASP A 319 -13.74 10.96 18.18
CA ASP A 319 -13.68 11.53 16.84
C ASP A 319 -13.26 10.48 15.78
N LEU A 320 -12.30 9.60 16.11
CA LEU A 320 -11.89 8.52 15.20
C LEU A 320 -13.05 7.56 14.93
N LEU A 321 -13.84 7.21 15.94
CA LEU A 321 -15.00 6.33 15.80
C LEU A 321 -16.11 7.02 15.00
N ASP A 322 -16.43 8.27 15.32
CA ASP A 322 -17.46 9.06 14.65
C ASP A 322 -17.13 9.26 13.16
N ASN A 323 -15.85 9.50 12.83
CA ASN A 323 -15.39 9.61 11.44
C ASN A 323 -15.57 8.31 10.62
N ASN A 324 -15.68 7.16 11.27
CA ASN A 324 -15.86 5.86 10.62
C ASN A 324 -17.28 5.28 10.81
N GLU A 325 -18.14 5.94 11.59
CA GLU A 325 -19.48 5.46 11.97
C GLU A 325 -20.30 5.02 10.75
N ALA A 326 -20.46 5.89 9.75
CA ALA A 326 -21.26 5.60 8.56
C ALA A 326 -20.75 4.36 7.80
N LEU A 327 -19.42 4.20 7.70
CA LEU A 327 -18.81 3.04 7.07
C LEU A 327 -19.10 1.75 7.86
N PHE A 328 -18.97 1.81 9.19
CA PHE A 328 -19.18 0.65 10.04
C PHE A 328 -20.66 0.26 10.12
N MET A 329 -21.57 1.24 10.17
CA MET A 329 -23.02 1.00 10.07
C MET A 329 -23.38 0.31 8.76
N GLN A 330 -22.92 0.83 7.62
CA GLN A 330 -23.12 0.18 6.31
C GLN A 330 -22.57 -1.25 6.30
N GLN A 331 -21.42 -1.48 6.93
CA GLN A 331 -20.81 -2.80 6.99
C GLN A 331 -21.65 -3.79 7.79
N ILE A 332 -22.20 -3.41 8.96
CA ILE A 332 -23.05 -4.30 9.76
C ILE A 332 -24.43 -4.52 9.14
N GLU A 333 -24.98 -3.57 8.38
CA GLU A 333 -26.25 -3.73 7.65
C GLU A 333 -26.20 -4.89 6.65
N THR A 334 -25.03 -5.23 6.12
CA THR A 334 -24.85 -6.36 5.21
C THR A 334 -24.73 -7.71 5.90
N LEU A 335 -24.78 -7.74 7.23
CA LEU A 335 -24.58 -8.93 8.05
C LEU A 335 -25.91 -9.51 8.56
N SER A 336 -25.97 -10.84 8.61
CA SER A 336 -27.06 -11.48 9.37
C SER A 336 -26.86 -11.29 10.87
N SER A 337 -27.95 -11.42 11.65
CA SER A 337 -27.88 -11.34 13.12
C SER A 337 -26.85 -12.30 13.72
N TYR A 338 -26.73 -13.53 13.18
CA TYR A 338 -25.72 -14.49 13.62
C TYR A 338 -24.27 -14.02 13.31
N GLN A 339 -24.03 -13.36 12.16
CA GLN A 339 -22.74 -12.83 11.81
C GLN A 339 -22.34 -11.66 12.70
N LEU A 340 -23.27 -10.74 12.97
CA LEU A 340 -23.04 -9.63 13.90
C LEU A 340 -22.76 -10.12 15.31
N ASN A 341 -23.54 -11.07 15.80
CA ASN A 341 -23.35 -11.69 17.10
C ASN A 341 -21.99 -12.40 17.22
N PHE A 342 -21.52 -13.04 16.14
CA PHE A 342 -20.19 -13.65 16.09
C PHE A 342 -19.07 -12.60 16.22
N LEU A 343 -19.21 -11.46 15.55
CA LEU A 343 -18.28 -10.33 15.69
C LEU A 343 -18.32 -9.75 17.10
N ARG A 344 -19.51 -9.62 17.70
CA ARG A 344 -19.67 -9.17 19.09
C ARG A 344 -18.95 -10.10 20.07
N ALA A 345 -19.08 -11.41 19.90
CA ALA A 345 -18.36 -12.38 20.73
C ALA A 345 -16.85 -12.21 20.63
N ILE A 346 -16.30 -12.03 19.41
CA ILE A 346 -14.87 -11.76 19.22
C ILE A 346 -14.47 -10.43 19.87
N ALA A 347 -15.23 -9.36 19.64
CA ALA A 347 -14.97 -8.04 20.23
C ALA A 347 -15.03 -8.03 21.76
N SER A 348 -15.78 -8.97 22.36
CA SER A 348 -15.82 -9.21 23.82
C SER A 348 -14.64 -10.06 24.34
N GLY A 349 -13.69 -10.44 23.47
CA GLY A 349 -12.48 -11.18 23.85
C GLY A 349 -12.53 -12.70 23.65
N HIS A 350 -13.60 -13.26 23.07
CA HIS A 350 -13.74 -14.68 22.81
C HIS A 350 -13.08 -15.06 21.47
N HIS A 351 -11.75 -15.24 21.46
CA HIS A 351 -10.98 -15.50 20.23
C HIS A 351 -10.90 -16.96 19.81
N SER A 352 -11.05 -17.92 20.73
CA SER A 352 -10.85 -19.36 20.44
C SER A 352 -12.03 -20.25 20.88
N GLN A 353 -12.86 -19.80 21.79
CA GLN A 353 -13.86 -20.61 22.49
C GLN A 353 -15.30 -20.46 21.93
N LEU A 354 -15.44 -19.89 20.75
CA LEU A 354 -16.75 -19.58 20.12
C LEU A 354 -17.65 -20.81 19.88
N GLY A 355 -17.09 -22.02 19.91
CA GLY A 355 -17.83 -23.30 19.83
C GLY A 355 -18.39 -23.80 21.15
N GLU A 356 -17.97 -23.26 22.29
CA GLU A 356 -18.46 -23.67 23.61
C GLU A 356 -19.94 -23.32 23.79
N LYS A 357 -20.66 -24.22 24.52
CA LYS A 357 -22.11 -24.08 24.67
C LYS A 357 -22.50 -22.74 25.30
N ILE A 358 -21.80 -22.33 26.37
CA ILE A 358 -22.06 -21.09 27.10
C ILE A 358 -21.93 -19.89 26.15
N ILE A 359 -20.81 -19.77 25.44
CA ILE A 359 -20.56 -18.65 24.50
C ILE A 359 -21.60 -18.63 23.37
N ARG A 360 -21.98 -19.80 22.85
CA ARG A 360 -23.00 -19.89 21.80
C ARG A 360 -24.38 -19.44 22.26
N GLU A 361 -24.74 -19.75 23.52
CA GLU A 361 -26.02 -19.33 24.12
C GLU A 361 -25.98 -17.84 24.44
N ASP A 362 -24.91 -17.32 25.10
CA ASP A 362 -24.77 -15.91 25.49
C ASP A 362 -24.82 -14.95 24.29
N PHE A 363 -24.17 -15.34 23.18
CA PHE A 363 -24.14 -14.53 21.97
C PHE A 363 -25.12 -15.00 20.88
N ASN A 364 -26.01 -15.95 21.16
CA ASN A 364 -26.96 -16.51 20.20
C ASN A 364 -26.31 -16.88 18.85
N LEU A 365 -25.26 -17.72 18.89
CA LEU A 365 -24.48 -18.13 17.71
C LEU A 365 -25.07 -19.34 16.98
N GLY A 366 -26.08 -19.98 17.54
CA GLY A 366 -26.74 -21.17 16.98
C GLY A 366 -25.96 -22.47 17.22
N SER A 367 -26.07 -23.41 16.29
CA SER A 367 -25.47 -24.74 16.41
C SER A 367 -23.96 -24.74 16.18
N PRO A 368 -23.22 -25.79 16.63
CA PRO A 368 -21.78 -25.91 16.33
C PRO A 368 -21.44 -25.88 14.84
N SER A 369 -22.30 -26.46 13.99
CA SER A 369 -22.11 -26.40 12.52
C SER A 369 -22.21 -24.98 11.96
N ASN A 370 -23.06 -24.13 12.57
CA ASN A 370 -23.18 -22.72 12.22
C ASN A 370 -21.87 -21.94 12.47
N ILE A 371 -21.15 -22.25 13.55
CA ILE A 371 -19.86 -21.62 13.87
C ILE A 371 -18.87 -21.76 12.73
N THR A 372 -18.73 -22.97 12.15
CA THR A 372 -17.83 -23.19 11.01
C THR A 372 -18.24 -22.36 9.80
N ARG A 373 -19.55 -22.28 9.51
CA ARG A 373 -20.09 -21.49 8.41
C ARG A 373 -19.85 -19.99 8.63
N LEU A 374 -20.11 -19.47 9.84
CA LEU A 374 -19.89 -18.08 10.21
C LEU A 374 -18.42 -17.71 10.05
N LYS A 375 -17.50 -18.54 10.57
CA LYS A 375 -16.06 -18.36 10.43
C LYS A 375 -15.64 -18.26 8.95
N THR A 376 -16.04 -19.21 8.13
CA THR A 376 -15.69 -19.24 6.70
C THR A 376 -16.23 -18.01 5.97
N THR A 377 -17.49 -17.65 6.24
CA THR A 377 -18.12 -16.49 5.57
C THR A 377 -17.48 -15.17 5.99
N LEU A 378 -17.19 -14.98 7.28
CA LEU A 378 -16.60 -13.72 7.78
C LEU A 378 -15.13 -13.57 7.37
N ILE A 379 -14.38 -14.68 7.27
CA ILE A 379 -13.03 -14.67 6.66
C ILE A 379 -13.12 -14.27 5.18
N GLY A 380 -14.06 -14.86 4.43
CA GLY A 380 -14.30 -14.53 3.02
C GLY A 380 -14.71 -13.07 2.80
N LYS A 381 -15.41 -12.47 3.77
CA LYS A 381 -15.75 -11.04 3.77
C LYS A 381 -14.60 -10.13 4.27
N ASP A 382 -13.44 -10.66 4.65
CA ASP A 382 -12.29 -9.92 5.19
C ASP A 382 -12.61 -9.18 6.51
N LEU A 383 -13.58 -9.67 7.28
CA LEU A 383 -14.01 -9.10 8.56
C LEU A 383 -13.27 -9.66 9.75
N ILE A 384 -12.85 -10.92 9.66
CA ILE A 384 -12.06 -11.60 10.68
C ILE A 384 -10.86 -12.32 10.03
N GLU A 385 -9.83 -12.50 10.80
CA GLU A 385 -8.64 -13.24 10.41
C GLU A 385 -8.20 -14.24 11.48
N LEU A 386 -7.47 -15.27 11.05
CA LEU A 386 -6.81 -16.22 11.94
C LEU A 386 -5.43 -15.71 12.31
N ARG A 387 -5.15 -15.59 13.61
CA ARG A 387 -3.82 -15.34 14.16
C ARG A 387 -3.44 -16.48 15.13
N ASN A 388 -2.18 -16.63 15.43
CA ASN A 388 -1.66 -17.45 16.53
C ASN A 388 -2.42 -18.77 16.79
N ARG A 389 -2.26 -19.79 15.91
CA ARG A 389 -2.83 -21.15 16.10
C ARG A 389 -4.36 -21.20 16.18
N ASN A 390 -5.08 -20.57 15.28
CA ASN A 390 -6.55 -20.59 15.17
C ASN A 390 -7.34 -19.63 16.05
N MET A 391 -6.72 -18.64 16.65
CA MET A 391 -7.45 -17.55 17.31
C MET A 391 -8.02 -16.59 16.27
N LEU A 392 -9.29 -16.21 16.45
CA LEU A 392 -10.00 -15.30 15.56
C LEU A 392 -9.92 -13.87 16.08
N TYR A 393 -9.59 -12.95 15.19
CA TYR A 393 -9.54 -11.52 15.47
C TYR A 393 -10.31 -10.74 14.41
N ILE A 394 -10.88 -9.63 14.78
CA ILE A 394 -11.44 -8.68 13.82
C ILE A 394 -10.30 -8.04 13.04
N THR A 395 -10.43 -7.97 11.72
CA THR A 395 -9.36 -7.51 10.83
C THR A 395 -9.06 -6.02 11.01
N ASP A 396 -10.09 -5.19 11.25
CA ASP A 396 -9.96 -3.76 11.47
C ASP A 396 -10.05 -3.41 12.95
N PRO A 397 -8.97 -2.95 13.62
CA PRO A 397 -8.98 -2.66 15.05
C PRO A 397 -9.88 -1.47 15.43
N VAL A 398 -10.14 -0.53 14.52
CA VAL A 398 -11.06 0.59 14.83
C VAL A 398 -12.50 0.13 14.71
N PHE A 399 -12.82 -0.81 13.83
CA PHE A 399 -14.13 -1.47 13.80
C PHE A 399 -14.35 -2.31 15.06
N GLU A 400 -13.34 -3.05 15.53
CA GLU A 400 -13.42 -3.77 16.81
C GLU A 400 -13.67 -2.82 17.99
N LEU A 401 -12.91 -1.72 18.08
CA LEU A 401 -13.10 -0.70 19.12
C LEU A 401 -14.48 -0.02 19.04
N TRP A 402 -15.00 0.20 17.83
CA TRP A 402 -16.33 0.72 17.62
C TRP A 402 -17.42 -0.24 18.09
N LEU A 403 -17.31 -1.55 17.75
CA LEU A 403 -18.21 -2.58 18.28
C LEU A 403 -18.22 -2.61 19.81
N GLN A 404 -17.02 -2.53 20.43
CA GLN A 404 -16.87 -2.51 21.89
C GLN A 404 -17.53 -1.29 22.57
N ARG A 405 -17.51 -0.12 21.93
CA ARG A 405 -17.96 1.12 22.55
C ARG A 405 -19.40 1.54 22.19
N ARG A 406 -19.93 1.06 21.07
CA ARG A 406 -21.21 1.52 20.51
C ARG A 406 -22.26 0.41 20.39
N ILE A 407 -21.84 -0.86 20.36
CA ILE A 407 -22.74 -2.00 20.08
C ILE A 407 -22.78 -3.00 21.24
N LEU A 408 -21.72 -3.14 22.03
CA LEU A 408 -21.66 -3.94 23.26
C LEU A 408 -22.09 -3.11 24.46
#